data_ed3b62d556ebdf4e0ef0c1cf59967453
#
_entry.id   ed3b62d556ebdf4e0ef0c1cf59967453
#
_cell.length_a   1.000
_cell.length_b   1.000
_cell.length_c   1.000
_cell.angle_alpha   90.00
_cell.angle_beta   90.00
_cell.angle_gamma   90.00
#
_symmetry.space_group_name_H-M   'P 1'
#
loop_
_entity.id
_entity.type
_entity.pdbx_description
1 polymer ?
#
loop_
_entity_poly.entity_id
_entity_poly.type
_entity_poly.pdbx_seq_one_letter_code
_entity_poly.pdbx_strand_id
1 'polypeptide(L)'
;MKKWGGEKYYEPFRFALLKCTTCNCVSLYGDFIWDKDKPAQLLPLLYPSFGELDEAIPQGIREVYREISPIRDKAPNAFANQIRLSLELLCADKAAVGGSLYSKLENLADRGVFPGQLLPKMADIIRKVGNLGSHASGIRLDIWDAQLLDDIYRMVLDYTYVYPQKLSDLKRRIEYSEEKQRTLNARPV
;
A
#
# COMPACT_ATOMS: atom_id res chain seq x y z
N MET A 1 -24.01 15.07 -16.26
CA MET A 1 -25.42 15.17 -15.83
C MET A 1 -26.01 13.77 -15.85
N LYS A 2 -26.37 13.24 -14.67
CA LYS A 2 -27.01 11.92 -14.53
C LYS A 2 -28.52 12.09 -14.44
N LYS A 3 -29.31 11.08 -14.84
CA LYS A 3 -30.78 11.07 -14.69
C LYS A 3 -31.17 9.91 -13.79
N TRP A 4 -31.95 10.20 -12.77
CA TRP A 4 -32.59 9.20 -11.93
C TRP A 4 -34.08 9.54 -11.82
N GLY A 5 -34.95 8.57 -12.07
CA GLY A 5 -36.42 8.79 -12.02
C GLY A 5 -36.96 9.88 -12.95
N GLY A 6 -36.25 10.20 -14.05
CA GLY A 6 -36.68 11.25 -14.99
C GLY A 6 -36.23 12.67 -14.63
N GLU A 7 -35.73 12.91 -13.44
CA GLU A 7 -35.23 14.22 -13.01
C GLU A 7 -33.74 14.36 -13.30
N LYS A 8 -33.34 15.56 -13.71
CA LYS A 8 -31.92 15.90 -13.92
C LYS A 8 -31.35 16.37 -12.60
N TYR A 9 -30.27 15.74 -12.14
CA TYR A 9 -29.54 16.19 -10.97
C TYR A 9 -28.05 16.40 -11.28
N TYR A 10 -27.43 17.28 -10.53
CA TYR A 10 -26.00 17.54 -10.55
C TYR A 10 -25.37 16.96 -9.29
N GLU A 11 -24.39 16.10 -9.48
CA GLU A 11 -23.53 15.69 -8.37
C GLU A 11 -22.55 16.84 -8.09
N PRO A 12 -22.59 17.46 -6.92
CA PRO A 12 -21.66 18.54 -6.59
C PRO A 12 -20.29 17.94 -6.31
N PHE A 13 -19.35 18.21 -7.20
CA PHE A 13 -17.92 17.95 -6.98
C PHE A 13 -17.20 19.26 -6.74
N ARG A 14 -16.30 19.26 -5.75
CA ARG A 14 -15.36 20.34 -5.56
C ARG A 14 -13.94 19.79 -5.69
N PHE A 15 -13.15 20.41 -6.53
CA PHE A 15 -11.71 20.12 -6.68
C PHE A 15 -10.92 21.39 -6.41
N ALA A 16 -9.77 21.25 -5.74
CA ALA A 16 -8.80 22.29 -5.51
C ALA A 16 -7.44 21.79 -5.99
N LEU A 17 -6.88 22.45 -7.01
CA LEU A 17 -5.53 22.23 -7.47
C LEU A 17 -4.62 23.24 -6.79
N LEU A 18 -3.72 22.80 -5.96
CA LEU A 18 -2.80 23.61 -5.20
C LEU A 18 -1.36 23.38 -5.66
N LYS A 19 -0.56 24.44 -5.72
CA LYS A 19 0.87 24.35 -5.98
C LYS A 19 1.62 24.76 -4.72
N CYS A 20 2.51 23.88 -4.25
CA CYS A 20 3.35 24.17 -3.09
C CYS A 20 4.35 25.27 -3.43
N THR A 21 4.42 26.32 -2.63
CA THR A 21 5.36 27.44 -2.83
C THR A 21 6.81 27.07 -2.54
N THR A 22 7.04 26.02 -1.75
CA THR A 22 8.39 25.56 -1.37
C THR A 22 8.99 24.60 -2.39
N CYS A 23 8.25 23.55 -2.79
CA CYS A 23 8.79 22.50 -3.67
C CYS A 23 8.21 22.53 -5.09
N ASN A 24 7.30 23.47 -5.40
CA ASN A 24 6.58 23.59 -6.68
C ASN A 24 5.76 22.36 -7.08
N CYS A 25 5.58 21.37 -6.20
CA CYS A 25 4.72 20.23 -6.47
C CYS A 25 3.26 20.65 -6.50
N VAL A 26 2.50 19.94 -7.32
CA VAL A 26 1.05 20.15 -7.46
C VAL A 26 0.32 19.10 -6.64
N SER A 27 -0.72 19.52 -5.94
CA SER A 27 -1.62 18.64 -5.18
C SER A 27 -3.05 18.89 -5.61
N LEU A 28 -3.81 17.82 -5.81
CA LEU A 28 -5.24 17.87 -6.12
C LEU A 28 -6.02 17.37 -4.89
N TYR A 29 -6.93 18.20 -4.44
CA TYR A 29 -7.90 17.87 -3.38
C TYR A 29 -9.29 17.81 -3.98
N GLY A 30 -10.14 16.92 -3.50
CA GLY A 30 -11.50 16.85 -3.98
C GLY A 30 -12.38 15.93 -3.16
N ASP A 31 -13.67 16.21 -3.18
CA ASP A 31 -14.67 15.38 -2.53
C ASP A 31 -16.02 15.53 -3.24
N PHE A 32 -16.87 14.53 -3.05
CA PHE A 32 -18.30 14.64 -3.32
C PHE A 32 -18.95 15.39 -2.16
N ILE A 33 -19.43 16.61 -2.40
CA ILE A 33 -19.88 17.50 -1.34
C ILE A 33 -21.39 17.60 -1.38
N TRP A 34 -22.06 17.08 -0.34
CA TRP A 34 -23.47 17.39 -0.02
C TRP A 34 -23.61 18.75 0.66
N ASP A 35 -22.59 19.17 1.39
CA ASP A 35 -22.54 20.44 2.10
C ASP A 35 -21.67 21.45 1.34
N LYS A 36 -22.28 22.49 0.80
CA LYS A 36 -21.63 23.55 0.05
C LYS A 36 -20.72 24.43 0.92
N ASP A 37 -20.92 24.41 2.22
CA ASP A 37 -20.23 25.26 3.18
C ASP A 37 -18.98 24.61 3.78
N LYS A 38 -18.68 23.36 3.42
CA LYS A 38 -17.48 22.67 3.87
C LYS A 38 -16.21 23.40 3.39
N PRO A 39 -15.31 23.82 4.28
CA PRO A 39 -14.09 24.53 3.90
C PRO A 39 -13.22 23.69 2.97
N ALA A 40 -12.56 24.34 1.99
CA ALA A 40 -11.71 23.67 1.00
C ALA A 40 -10.54 22.89 1.64
N GLN A 41 -10.03 23.34 2.78
CA GLN A 41 -8.97 22.68 3.54
C GLN A 41 -9.37 21.34 4.19
N LEU A 42 -10.66 21.02 4.21
CA LEU A 42 -11.18 19.75 4.67
C LEU A 42 -11.43 18.75 3.52
N LEU A 43 -11.05 19.10 2.29
CA LEU A 43 -11.14 18.17 1.17
C LEU A 43 -10.03 17.12 1.27
N PRO A 44 -10.34 15.83 1.01
CA PRO A 44 -9.31 14.80 0.98
C PRO A 44 -8.31 15.04 -0.14
N LEU A 45 -7.05 14.69 0.11
CA LEU A 45 -5.98 14.71 -0.88
C LEU A 45 -6.20 13.57 -1.88
N LEU A 46 -6.35 13.90 -3.17
CA LEU A 46 -6.51 12.94 -4.25
C LEU A 46 -5.19 12.70 -5.00
N TYR A 47 -4.33 13.70 -5.09
CA TYR A 47 -3.03 13.60 -5.74
C TYR A 47 -2.01 14.54 -5.08
N PRO A 48 -0.77 14.14 -4.89
CA PRO A 48 -0.32 12.75 -5.01
C PRO A 48 -1.03 11.88 -3.97
N SER A 49 -1.54 10.74 -4.40
CA SER A 49 -2.01 9.75 -3.45
C SER A 49 -0.77 9.10 -2.83
N PHE A 50 -0.27 9.68 -1.76
CA PHE A 50 0.61 8.95 -0.86
C PHE A 50 -0.29 7.94 -0.16
N GLY A 51 -0.51 6.80 -0.82
CA GLY A 51 -1.38 5.79 -0.28
C GLY A 51 -0.86 5.37 1.07
N GLU A 52 -1.61 5.68 2.11
CA GLU A 52 -1.33 5.12 3.42
C GLU A 52 -1.37 3.60 3.29
N LEU A 53 -0.42 2.94 3.93
CA LEU A 53 -0.44 1.49 4.04
C LEU A 53 -1.52 1.09 5.06
N ASP A 54 -2.14 -0.08 4.83
CA ASP A 54 -3.19 -0.64 5.69
C ASP A 54 -2.69 -0.79 7.14
N GLU A 55 -3.59 -0.61 8.10
CA GLU A 55 -3.29 -0.70 9.55
C GLU A 55 -2.82 -2.10 9.99
N ALA A 56 -3.14 -3.15 9.23
CA ALA A 56 -2.64 -4.49 9.45
C ALA A 56 -1.11 -4.60 9.28
N ILE A 57 -0.49 -3.64 8.59
CA ILE A 57 0.96 -3.60 8.37
C ILE A 57 1.64 -3.01 9.62
N PRO A 58 2.74 -3.61 10.13
CA PRO A 58 3.45 -3.12 11.31
C PRO A 58 3.82 -1.64 11.23
N GLN A 59 3.66 -0.94 12.35
CA GLN A 59 3.85 0.52 12.43
C GLN A 59 5.21 0.97 11.90
N GLY A 60 6.30 0.28 12.26
CA GLY A 60 7.64 0.64 11.79
C GLY A 60 7.79 0.61 10.27
N ILE A 61 7.14 -0.35 9.60
CA ILE A 61 7.11 -0.45 8.13
C ILE A 61 6.29 0.71 7.55
N ARG A 62 5.13 1.03 8.14
CA ARG A 62 4.28 2.14 7.71
C ARG A 62 4.97 3.50 7.87
N GLU A 63 5.72 3.68 8.95
CA GLU A 63 6.50 4.92 9.20
C GLU A 63 7.58 5.11 8.15
N VAL A 64 8.40 4.09 7.90
CA VAL A 64 9.41 4.13 6.83
C VAL A 64 8.75 4.43 5.48
N TYR A 65 7.65 3.78 5.15
CA TYR A 65 6.97 4.01 3.89
C TYR A 65 6.43 5.44 3.77
N ARG A 66 5.88 6.02 4.84
CA ARG A 66 5.40 7.40 4.86
C ARG A 66 6.54 8.41 4.58
N GLU A 67 7.73 8.11 5.07
CA GLU A 67 8.90 8.97 4.83
C GLU A 67 9.40 8.87 3.39
N ILE A 68 9.37 7.67 2.79
CA ILE A 68 9.99 7.44 1.48
C ILE A 68 9.04 7.68 0.30
N SER A 69 7.74 7.50 0.48
CA SER A 69 6.78 7.66 -0.62
C SER A 69 6.82 9.03 -1.29
N PRO A 70 7.05 10.16 -0.59
CA PRO A 70 7.15 11.48 -1.21
C PRO A 70 8.38 11.67 -2.11
N ILE A 71 9.43 10.88 -1.92
CA ILE A 71 10.67 10.99 -2.73
C ILE A 71 10.68 10.03 -3.92
N ARG A 72 9.72 9.12 -4.06
CA ARG A 72 9.65 8.11 -5.11
C ARG A 72 9.93 8.71 -6.50
N ASP A 73 9.17 9.72 -6.89
CA ASP A 73 9.23 10.30 -8.23
C ASP A 73 10.38 11.33 -8.39
N LYS A 74 10.94 11.81 -7.26
CA LYS A 74 12.02 12.82 -7.26
C LYS A 74 13.41 12.21 -7.15
N ALA A 75 13.52 11.09 -6.46
CA ALA A 75 14.79 10.41 -6.20
C ALA A 75 14.61 8.88 -6.28
N PRO A 76 14.33 8.31 -7.47
CA PRO A 76 14.04 6.90 -7.67
C PRO A 76 15.05 5.96 -7.05
N ASN A 77 16.34 6.23 -7.19
CA ASN A 77 17.40 5.40 -6.59
C ASN A 77 17.39 5.44 -5.06
N ALA A 78 17.15 6.61 -4.46
CA ALA A 78 17.05 6.73 -3.00
C ALA A 78 15.81 5.99 -2.49
N PHE A 79 14.67 6.11 -3.20
CA PHE A 79 13.46 5.35 -2.92
C PHE A 79 13.72 3.85 -2.93
N ALA A 80 14.36 3.32 -3.98
CA ALA A 80 14.69 1.90 -4.10
C ALA A 80 15.56 1.38 -2.94
N ASN A 81 16.54 2.17 -2.50
CA ASN A 81 17.36 1.82 -1.34
C ASN A 81 16.55 1.75 -0.05
N GLN A 82 15.59 2.64 0.13
CA GLN A 82 14.71 2.64 1.30
C GLN A 82 13.69 1.51 1.26
N ILE A 83 13.16 1.16 0.08
CA ILE A 83 12.33 -0.05 -0.09
C ILE A 83 13.11 -1.30 0.34
N ARG A 84 14.39 -1.40 -0.02
CA ARG A 84 15.25 -2.49 0.44
C ARG A 84 15.33 -2.55 1.97
N LEU A 85 15.57 -1.40 2.62
CA LEU A 85 15.60 -1.32 4.08
C LEU A 85 14.28 -1.76 4.70
N SER A 86 13.17 -1.32 4.13
CA SER A 86 11.83 -1.69 4.60
C SER A 86 11.54 -3.19 4.44
N LEU A 87 12.06 -3.84 3.40
CA LEU A 87 12.01 -5.30 3.25
C LEU A 87 12.86 -6.04 4.30
N GLU A 88 13.98 -5.45 4.75
CA GLU A 88 14.74 -6.01 5.87
C GLU A 88 13.92 -5.96 7.17
N LEU A 89 13.13 -4.90 7.40
CA LEU A 89 12.22 -4.82 8.53
C LEU A 89 11.11 -5.88 8.45
N LEU A 90 10.54 -6.09 7.27
CA LEU A 90 9.58 -7.18 7.04
C LEU A 90 10.19 -8.54 7.34
N CYS A 91 11.41 -8.80 6.87
CA CYS A 91 12.13 -10.03 7.16
C CYS A 91 12.36 -10.24 8.66
N ALA A 92 12.69 -9.17 9.38
CA ALA A 92 12.87 -9.21 10.84
C ALA A 92 11.54 -9.50 11.56
N ASP A 93 10.44 -8.83 11.17
CA ASP A 93 9.11 -9.05 11.73
C ASP A 93 8.64 -10.50 11.55
N LYS A 94 8.91 -11.09 10.40
CA LYS A 94 8.56 -12.50 10.09
C LYS A 94 9.60 -13.50 10.56
N ALA A 95 10.61 -13.07 11.32
CA ALA A 95 11.69 -13.92 11.81
C ALA A 95 12.34 -14.75 10.68
N ALA A 96 12.63 -14.11 9.54
CA ALA A 96 13.27 -14.73 8.40
C ALA A 96 14.74 -15.04 8.71
N VAL A 97 15.19 -16.22 8.28
CA VAL A 97 16.57 -16.71 8.49
C VAL A 97 17.35 -16.58 7.18
N GLY A 98 18.55 -15.99 7.25
CA GLY A 98 19.44 -15.86 6.10
C GLY A 98 20.51 -14.79 6.30
N GLY A 99 21.62 -14.93 5.58
CA GLY A 99 22.75 -13.99 5.63
C GLY A 99 22.60 -12.76 4.72
N SER A 100 21.61 -12.77 3.82
CA SER A 100 21.32 -11.68 2.89
C SER A 100 19.82 -11.45 2.79
N LEU A 101 19.40 -10.26 2.31
CA LEU A 101 17.98 -10.00 2.06
C LEU A 101 17.38 -11.06 1.11
N TYR A 102 18.11 -11.45 0.08
CA TYR A 102 17.66 -12.49 -0.85
C TYR A 102 17.38 -13.82 -0.12
N SER A 103 18.35 -14.33 0.67
CA SER A 103 18.18 -15.60 1.40
C SER A 103 17.07 -15.53 2.48
N LYS A 104 16.87 -14.37 3.09
CA LYS A 104 15.75 -14.15 4.02
C LYS A 104 14.39 -14.21 3.30
N LEU A 105 14.28 -13.59 2.14
CA LEU A 105 13.05 -13.62 1.34
C LEU A 105 12.77 -15.01 0.76
N GLU A 106 13.83 -15.75 0.33
CA GLU A 106 13.72 -17.18 -0.01
C GLU A 106 13.17 -18.00 1.17
N ASN A 107 13.73 -17.83 2.35
CA ASN A 107 13.25 -18.51 3.56
C ASN A 107 11.78 -18.23 3.85
N LEU A 108 11.31 -17.00 3.65
CA LEU A 108 9.89 -16.67 3.80
C LEU A 108 9.02 -17.33 2.73
N ALA A 109 9.50 -17.45 1.50
CA ALA A 109 8.81 -18.16 0.43
C ALA A 109 8.69 -19.67 0.73
N ASP A 110 9.77 -20.30 1.17
CA ASP A 110 9.78 -21.73 1.55
C ASP A 110 8.85 -22.02 2.73
N ARG A 111 8.69 -21.06 3.63
CA ARG A 111 7.74 -21.14 4.75
C ARG A 111 6.29 -20.87 4.35
N GLY A 112 6.03 -20.60 3.08
CA GLY A 112 4.67 -20.34 2.59
C GLY A 112 4.10 -18.97 3.00
N VAL A 113 4.93 -18.05 3.49
CA VAL A 113 4.49 -16.67 3.79
C VAL A 113 4.09 -15.95 2.52
N PHE A 114 4.57 -16.44 1.37
CA PHE A 114 4.26 -15.92 0.04
C PHE A 114 4.02 -17.05 -0.96
N PRO A 115 3.31 -16.82 -2.08
CA PRO A 115 3.16 -17.82 -3.13
C PRO A 115 4.53 -18.13 -3.78
N GLY A 116 4.95 -19.38 -3.69
CA GLY A 116 6.29 -19.93 -3.80
C GLY A 116 7.27 -19.45 -4.86
N GLN A 117 6.84 -18.94 -6.03
CA GLN A 117 7.77 -18.56 -7.11
C GLN A 117 7.95 -17.05 -7.31
N LEU A 118 7.08 -16.24 -6.74
CA LEU A 118 7.06 -14.80 -7.04
C LEU A 118 8.18 -14.05 -6.31
N LEU A 119 8.40 -14.37 -5.05
CA LEU A 119 9.34 -13.64 -4.19
C LEU A 119 10.81 -13.81 -4.53
N PRO A 120 11.34 -15.01 -4.83
CA PRO A 120 12.72 -15.12 -5.24
C PRO A 120 13.03 -14.26 -6.47
N LYS A 121 12.09 -14.19 -7.43
CA LYS A 121 12.24 -13.31 -8.61
C LYS A 121 12.17 -11.83 -8.23
N MET A 122 11.27 -11.46 -7.34
CA MET A 122 11.19 -10.09 -6.83
C MET A 122 12.41 -9.71 -6.01
N ALA A 123 12.88 -10.60 -5.14
CA ALA A 123 14.09 -10.39 -4.35
C ALA A 123 15.32 -10.16 -5.24
N ASP A 124 15.44 -10.88 -6.35
CA ASP A 124 16.53 -10.68 -7.30
C ASP A 124 16.43 -9.31 -8.02
N ILE A 125 15.22 -8.91 -8.43
CA ILE A 125 14.97 -7.58 -9.02
C ILE A 125 15.30 -6.50 -8.00
N ILE A 126 14.78 -6.58 -6.79
CA ILE A 126 15.01 -5.59 -5.71
C ILE A 126 16.51 -5.56 -5.34
N ARG A 127 17.18 -6.71 -5.30
CA ARG A 127 18.62 -6.78 -5.07
C ARG A 127 19.40 -6.06 -6.18
N LYS A 128 19.05 -6.30 -7.44
CA LYS A 128 19.67 -5.63 -8.59
C LYS A 128 19.42 -4.12 -8.54
N VAL A 129 18.19 -3.72 -8.32
CA VAL A 129 17.79 -2.30 -8.19
C VAL A 129 18.48 -1.64 -6.99
N GLY A 130 18.49 -2.26 -5.82
CA GLY A 130 19.20 -1.75 -4.64
C GLY A 130 20.70 -1.64 -4.82
N ASN A 131 21.33 -2.60 -5.52
CA ASN A 131 22.75 -2.53 -5.85
C ASN A 131 23.06 -1.44 -6.88
N LEU A 132 22.15 -1.19 -7.84
CA LEU A 132 22.26 -0.13 -8.84
C LEU A 132 22.21 1.27 -8.20
N GLY A 133 21.35 1.45 -7.19
CA GLY A 133 21.26 2.71 -6.45
C GLY A 133 22.48 3.01 -5.56
N SER A 134 23.23 1.98 -5.16
CA SER A 134 24.37 2.10 -4.23
C SER A 134 25.74 2.24 -4.93
N HIS A 135 25.87 1.86 -6.20
CA HIS A 135 27.12 1.87 -6.94
C HIS A 135 27.07 2.90 -8.08
N ALA A 136 28.19 3.58 -8.30
CA ALA A 136 28.41 4.54 -9.40
C ALA A 136 28.38 3.88 -10.81
N SER A 137 27.75 2.73 -10.96
CA SER A 137 27.71 1.88 -12.16
C SER A 137 26.82 2.40 -13.29
N GLY A 138 26.35 3.66 -13.23
CA GLY A 138 25.72 4.35 -14.36
C GLY A 138 24.26 4.04 -14.66
N ILE A 139 23.66 3.01 -14.08
CA ILE A 139 22.23 2.72 -14.27
C ILE A 139 21.40 3.56 -13.30
N ARG A 140 20.58 4.42 -13.85
CA ARG A 140 19.63 5.23 -13.07
C ARG A 140 18.23 4.70 -13.28
N LEU A 141 17.53 4.51 -12.17
CA LEU A 141 16.10 4.26 -12.22
C LEU A 141 15.36 5.53 -12.65
N ASP A 142 14.38 5.35 -13.50
CA ASP A 142 13.46 6.43 -13.83
C ASP A 142 12.20 6.41 -12.93
N ILE A 143 11.28 7.32 -13.21
CA ILE A 143 10.02 7.45 -12.46
C ILE A 143 9.16 6.19 -12.61
N TRP A 144 9.13 5.59 -13.80
CA TRP A 144 8.31 4.42 -14.10
C TRP A 144 8.83 3.18 -13.37
N ASP A 145 10.17 3.04 -13.31
CA ASP A 145 10.81 1.97 -12.54
C ASP A 145 10.48 2.07 -11.05
N ALA A 146 10.50 3.30 -10.50
CA ALA A 146 10.16 3.54 -9.10
C ALA A 146 8.68 3.28 -8.80
N GLN A 147 7.77 3.62 -9.71
CA GLN A 147 6.36 3.33 -9.57
C GLN A 147 6.10 1.82 -9.60
N LEU A 148 6.69 1.11 -10.54
CA LEU A 148 6.56 -0.35 -10.61
C LEU A 148 7.14 -1.03 -9.36
N LEU A 149 8.27 -0.53 -8.85
CA LEU A 149 8.85 -1.02 -7.60
C LEU A 149 7.92 -0.78 -6.40
N ASP A 150 7.27 0.38 -6.34
CA ASP A 150 6.27 0.70 -5.32
C ASP A 150 5.07 -0.25 -5.37
N ASP A 151 4.52 -0.49 -6.55
CA ASP A 151 3.38 -1.40 -6.76
C ASP A 151 3.73 -2.83 -6.29
N ILE A 152 4.92 -3.31 -6.67
CA ILE A 152 5.43 -4.62 -6.25
C ILE A 152 5.60 -4.67 -4.73
N TYR A 153 6.20 -3.65 -4.14
CA TYR A 153 6.41 -3.58 -2.70
C TYR A 153 5.08 -3.59 -1.93
N ARG A 154 4.10 -2.80 -2.34
CA ARG A 154 2.75 -2.79 -1.75
C ARG A 154 2.08 -4.16 -1.86
N MET A 155 2.17 -4.81 -3.01
CA MET A 155 1.64 -6.16 -3.20
C MET A 155 2.25 -7.15 -2.20
N VAL A 156 3.57 -7.06 -1.93
CA VAL A 156 4.25 -7.88 -0.91
C VAL A 156 3.67 -7.62 0.47
N LEU A 157 3.50 -6.36 0.85
CA LEU A 157 2.95 -6.01 2.16
C LEU A 157 1.50 -6.48 2.31
N ASP A 158 0.68 -6.25 1.29
CA ASP A 158 -0.72 -6.68 1.28
C ASP A 158 -0.84 -8.19 1.44
N TYR A 159 -0.02 -8.95 0.71
CA TYR A 159 -0.02 -10.40 0.79
C TYR A 159 0.44 -10.90 2.17
N THR A 160 1.43 -10.23 2.76
CA THR A 160 2.04 -10.65 4.03
C THR A 160 1.16 -10.33 5.23
N TYR A 161 0.43 -9.24 5.19
CA TYR A 161 -0.27 -8.70 6.36
C TYR A 161 -1.77 -8.52 6.13
N VAL A 162 -2.16 -7.90 5.03
CA VAL A 162 -3.54 -7.44 4.83
C VAL A 162 -4.46 -8.60 4.49
N TYR A 163 -4.09 -9.43 3.51
CA TYR A 163 -4.94 -10.55 3.11
C TYR A 163 -5.11 -11.61 4.20
N PRO A 164 -4.08 -12.03 4.96
CA PRO A 164 -4.27 -12.94 6.08
C PRO A 164 -5.22 -12.39 7.14
N GLN A 165 -5.12 -11.09 7.45
CA GLN A 165 -6.02 -10.44 8.40
C GLN A 165 -7.47 -10.43 7.88
N LYS A 166 -7.69 -10.02 6.62
CA LYS A 166 -9.02 -10.00 6.00
C LYS A 166 -9.65 -11.39 5.94
N LEU A 167 -8.87 -12.42 5.64
CA LEU A 167 -9.35 -13.81 5.65
C LEU A 167 -9.76 -14.25 7.06
N SER A 168 -8.97 -13.94 8.08
CA SER A 168 -9.29 -14.22 9.48
C SER A 168 -10.58 -13.53 9.92
N ASP A 169 -10.74 -12.26 9.55
CA ASP A 169 -11.94 -11.48 9.86
C ASP A 169 -13.18 -12.02 9.18
N LEU A 170 -13.06 -12.43 7.91
CA LEU A 170 -14.17 -13.06 7.18
C LEU A 170 -14.58 -14.38 7.83
N LYS A 171 -13.61 -15.23 8.16
CA LYS A 171 -13.85 -16.50 8.83
C LYS A 171 -14.62 -16.31 10.15
N ARG A 172 -14.17 -15.38 10.99
CA ARG A 172 -14.83 -15.03 12.26
C ARG A 172 -16.27 -14.56 12.06
N ARG A 173 -16.53 -13.76 11.02
CA ARG A 173 -17.89 -13.29 10.69
C ARG A 173 -18.80 -14.43 10.24
N ILE A 174 -18.29 -15.37 9.47
CA ILE A 174 -19.04 -16.55 9.03
C ILE A 174 -19.39 -17.41 10.25
N GLU A 175 -18.42 -17.74 11.09
CA GLU A 175 -18.61 -18.54 12.32
C GLU A 175 -19.66 -17.90 13.25
N TYR A 176 -19.58 -16.58 13.45
CA TYR A 176 -20.59 -15.85 14.23
C TYR A 176 -22.00 -15.95 13.63
N SER A 177 -22.10 -15.84 12.31
CA SER A 177 -23.41 -15.91 11.61
C SER A 177 -24.01 -17.32 11.71
N GLU A 178 -23.19 -18.37 11.60
CA GLU A 178 -23.62 -19.76 11.78
C GLU A 178 -24.10 -20.03 13.20
N GLU A 179 -23.39 -19.55 14.20
CA GLU A 179 -23.77 -19.70 15.61
C GLU A 179 -25.09 -18.99 15.91
N LYS A 180 -25.25 -17.78 15.41
CA LYS A 180 -26.51 -17.04 15.53
C LYS A 180 -27.68 -17.79 14.89
N GLN A 181 -27.48 -18.42 13.75
CA GLN A 181 -28.51 -19.17 13.06
C GLN A 181 -28.87 -20.45 13.80
N ARG A 182 -27.88 -21.15 14.39
CA ARG A 182 -28.11 -22.33 15.25
C ARG A 182 -28.93 -21.97 16.49
N THR A 183 -28.62 -20.85 17.14
CA THR A 183 -29.36 -20.40 18.34
C THR A 183 -30.80 -19.97 18.03
N LEU A 184 -31.04 -19.41 16.86
CA LEU A 184 -32.40 -19.08 16.41
C LEU A 184 -33.24 -20.33 16.13
N ASN A 185 -32.65 -21.34 15.50
CA ASN A 185 -33.31 -22.60 15.18
C ASN A 185 -33.50 -23.50 16.40
N ALA A 186 -32.77 -23.31 17.49
CA ALA A 186 -32.87 -24.06 18.72
C ALA A 186 -33.91 -23.52 19.73
N ARG A 187 -34.58 -22.37 19.44
CA ARG A 187 -35.68 -21.86 20.29
C ARG A 187 -36.93 -22.70 20.04
N PRO A 188 -37.46 -23.43 21.08
CA PRO A 188 -38.73 -24.12 20.94
C PRO A 188 -39.86 -23.08 20.75
N VAL A 189 -40.81 -23.43 19.88
CA VAL A 189 -42.06 -22.68 19.63
C VAL A 189 -42.93 -22.72 20.88
#